data_3cc85df4137af762a126f3d5546e76a2
#
_entry.id   3cc85df4137af762a126f3d5546e76a2
#
_cell.length_a   1.000
_cell.length_b   1.000
_cell.length_c   1.000
_cell.angle_alpha   90.00
_cell.angle_beta   90.00
_cell.angle_gamma   90.00
#
_symmetry.space_group_name_H-M   'P 1'
#
loop_
_entity.id
_entity.type
_entity.pdbx_description
1 polymer ?
#
loop_
_entity_poly.entity_id
_entity_poly.type
_entity_poly.pdbx_seq_one_letter_code
_entity_poly.pdbx_strand_id
1 'polypeptide(L)'
;MIIIMSLSEGLNRAEAFMGAPSLHSFQLRGVSQQHRFHSPLSLRNAVPRVRSATLRKQQPSMLASKSSTTLEKFIKMPDSAKTAWEVHKFGGASLADAELYKTVGDLLIQESKGRDSGMVPTMAIVSAMGGMTDLLIGVVDNALHNMEDAEKALEVAIDRQVSTLKQLAPPEITDPIEKNIRNDGKDILNVVRSLRLIRTVPSVNMELVTGFGEVWSAQTLNAYLQTKDVPTAWLDARKVLVVESSLEGLGEKGSASTGGVAPLWDETSKRMGDWWDTDCKEKGFHDLDYSKTTPVVVVTGFVAITENGVPTTLKRSGSDFSATIFARLMAASRVTMWKNTDGVYTADPRRVPE
;
A
#
# COMPACT_ATOMS: atom_id res chain seq x y z
N MET A 1 0.96 -11.47 -13.80
CA MET A 1 -0.50 -11.48 -13.87
C MET A 1 -1.07 -10.35 -13.06
N ILE A 2 -2.19 -9.79 -13.48
CA ILE A 2 -2.81 -8.58 -12.91
C ILE A 2 -4.00 -9.02 -12.06
N ILE A 3 -4.02 -8.63 -10.78
CA ILE A 3 -5.22 -8.81 -9.94
C ILE A 3 -5.98 -7.49 -10.00
N ILE A 4 -7.10 -7.47 -10.72
CA ILE A 4 -7.97 -6.30 -10.84
C ILE A 4 -9.12 -6.47 -9.84
N MET A 5 -9.27 -5.54 -8.91
CA MET A 5 -10.44 -5.43 -8.05
C MET A 5 -11.25 -4.22 -8.50
N SER A 6 -12.42 -4.45 -9.09
CA SER A 6 -13.35 -3.37 -9.45
C SER A 6 -14.19 -3.00 -8.23
N LEU A 7 -14.22 -1.74 -7.89
CA LEU A 7 -15.06 -1.17 -6.83
C LEU A 7 -16.37 -0.63 -7.44
N SER A 8 -17.11 -1.46 -8.19
CA SER A 8 -18.43 -1.07 -8.66
C SER A 8 -19.44 -1.11 -7.51
N GLU A 9 -20.02 0.03 -7.22
CA GLU A 9 -21.20 0.26 -6.36
C GLU A 9 -21.15 -0.37 -4.96
N GLY A 10 -20.66 0.38 -3.97
CA GLY A 10 -20.84 0.10 -2.56
C GLY A 10 -19.55 -0.09 -1.77
N LEU A 11 -19.12 0.98 -1.13
CA LEU A 11 -17.96 1.08 -0.22
C LEU A 11 -17.98 0.10 0.99
N ASN A 12 -18.96 -0.78 1.11
CA ASN A 12 -19.07 -1.74 2.21
C ASN A 12 -18.27 -3.04 2.06
N ARG A 13 -17.51 -3.21 0.98
CA ARG A 13 -16.72 -4.44 0.77
C ARG A 13 -15.25 -4.37 1.21
N ALA A 14 -14.72 -3.20 1.51
CA ALA A 14 -13.36 -3.09 2.02
C ALA A 14 -13.23 -3.63 3.47
N GLU A 15 -14.30 -3.58 4.26
CA GLU A 15 -14.33 -4.19 5.60
C GLU A 15 -14.38 -5.72 5.58
N ALA A 16 -14.86 -6.33 4.52
CA ALA A 16 -14.94 -7.78 4.37
C ALA A 16 -13.56 -8.46 4.17
N PHE A 17 -12.51 -7.68 3.84
CA PHE A 17 -11.15 -8.20 3.68
C PHE A 17 -10.35 -8.22 5.00
N MET A 18 -10.89 -7.63 6.07
CA MET A 18 -10.24 -7.52 7.38
C MET A 18 -10.82 -8.47 8.44
N GLY A 19 -11.84 -9.23 8.11
CA GLY A 19 -12.41 -10.27 8.97
C GLY A 19 -11.66 -11.60 8.84
N ALA A 20 -11.31 -12.19 9.97
CA ALA A 20 -10.68 -13.48 10.10
C ALA A 20 -11.43 -14.63 9.37
N PRO A 21 -10.78 -15.78 9.15
CA PRO A 21 -11.22 -16.79 8.19
C PRO A 21 -12.44 -17.56 8.68
N SER A 22 -13.57 -17.40 8.04
CA SER A 22 -14.57 -18.45 8.00
C SER A 22 -14.74 -18.91 6.55
N LEU A 23 -14.35 -20.13 6.32
CA LEU A 23 -14.63 -20.94 5.16
C LEU A 23 -16.13 -20.91 4.82
N HIS A 24 -16.52 -20.21 3.75
CA HIS A 24 -17.72 -20.61 3.00
C HIS A 24 -17.69 -20.03 1.58
N SER A 25 -17.54 -20.94 0.65
CA SER A 25 -18.07 -21.00 -0.73
C SER A 25 -18.08 -19.73 -1.57
N PHE A 26 -17.06 -19.58 -2.41
CA PHE A 26 -17.17 -18.89 -3.70
C PHE A 26 -17.58 -19.91 -4.76
N GLN A 27 -18.79 -19.78 -5.30
CA GLN A 27 -19.22 -20.54 -6.46
C GLN A 27 -18.59 -19.96 -7.72
N LEU A 28 -17.60 -20.65 -8.26
CA LEU A 28 -17.17 -20.50 -9.63
C LEU A 28 -18.11 -21.35 -10.53
N ARG A 29 -18.75 -20.73 -11.51
CA ARG A 29 -19.44 -21.46 -12.58
C ARG A 29 -18.40 -22.11 -13.49
N GLY A 30 -18.41 -23.33 -13.53
CA GLY A 30 -18.56 -24.42 -14.38
C GLY A 30 -17.57 -24.68 -15.50
N VAL A 31 -17.01 -25.83 -15.47
CA VAL A 31 -16.97 -26.75 -16.62
C VAL A 31 -17.01 -28.17 -16.06
N SER A 32 -17.95 -28.94 -16.59
CA SER A 32 -18.20 -30.35 -16.26
C SER A 32 -17.12 -31.25 -16.82
N GLN A 33 -16.62 -32.19 -16.03
CA GLN A 33 -16.28 -33.52 -16.54
C GLN A 33 -16.56 -34.56 -15.45
N GLN A 34 -17.34 -35.55 -15.85
CA GLN A 34 -17.75 -36.70 -15.05
C GLN A 34 -16.61 -37.71 -14.95
N HIS A 35 -16.33 -38.21 -13.75
CA HIS A 35 -15.87 -39.58 -13.58
C HIS A 35 -16.54 -40.20 -12.35
N ARG A 36 -17.26 -41.35 -12.64
CA ARG A 36 -17.89 -42.26 -11.67
C ARG A 36 -16.80 -43.04 -10.93
N PHE A 37 -16.95 -43.17 -9.60
CA PHE A 37 -16.55 -44.41 -8.92
C PHE A 37 -17.50 -44.74 -7.76
N HIS A 38 -17.67 -46.03 -7.56
CA HIS A 38 -18.69 -46.76 -6.82
C HIS A 38 -18.60 -46.63 -5.29
N SER A 39 -19.78 -46.64 -4.65
CA SER A 39 -19.99 -47.05 -3.24
C SER A 39 -19.79 -48.58 -3.06
N PRO A 40 -19.83 -49.24 -1.86
CA PRO A 40 -20.62 -48.89 -0.67
C PRO A 40 -19.95 -49.17 0.69
N LEU A 41 -20.48 -48.67 1.81
CA LEU A 41 -20.81 -49.46 2.98
C LEU A 41 -21.49 -48.63 4.08
N SER A 42 -22.56 -49.20 4.57
CA SER A 42 -23.47 -48.72 5.61
C SER A 42 -22.86 -48.75 7.02
N LEU A 43 -23.18 -47.72 7.82
CA LEU A 43 -23.35 -47.92 9.29
C LEU A 43 -24.36 -46.88 9.82
N ARG A 44 -25.46 -47.44 10.35
CA ARG A 44 -26.49 -46.73 11.11
C ARG A 44 -25.90 -46.26 12.44
N ASN A 45 -26.11 -45.00 12.84
CA ASN A 45 -26.38 -44.70 14.24
C ASN A 45 -27.15 -43.36 14.36
N ALA A 46 -28.05 -43.35 15.31
CA ALA A 46 -29.11 -42.42 15.58
C ALA A 46 -28.58 -41.02 16.01
N VAL A 47 -29.23 -39.95 15.43
CA VAL A 47 -29.05 -38.57 15.87
C VAL A 47 -30.32 -38.12 16.60
N PRO A 48 -30.25 -37.51 17.78
CA PRO A 48 -31.40 -36.97 18.50
C PRO A 48 -31.95 -35.72 17.80
N ARG A 49 -33.28 -35.66 17.71
CA ARG A 49 -34.01 -34.48 17.21
C ARG A 49 -33.81 -33.30 18.15
N VAL A 50 -33.17 -32.24 17.65
CA VAL A 50 -33.18 -30.89 18.27
C VAL A 50 -34.35 -30.11 17.64
N ARG A 51 -35.21 -29.56 18.51
CA ARG A 51 -36.37 -28.75 18.17
C ARG A 51 -35.91 -27.44 17.48
N SER A 52 -36.54 -27.12 16.36
CA SER A 52 -36.37 -25.85 15.65
C SER A 52 -36.86 -24.69 16.52
N ALA A 53 -35.93 -23.82 16.92
CA ALA A 53 -36.26 -22.50 17.43
C ALA A 53 -36.36 -21.54 16.24
N THR A 54 -37.53 -20.93 16.10
CA THR A 54 -37.84 -19.92 15.07
C THR A 54 -37.01 -18.65 15.34
N LEU A 55 -35.93 -18.47 14.61
CA LEU A 55 -35.19 -17.21 14.59
C LEU A 55 -36.00 -16.14 13.85
N ARG A 56 -36.56 -15.19 14.62
CA ARG A 56 -37.09 -13.94 14.11
C ARG A 56 -36.01 -13.25 13.28
N LYS A 57 -36.25 -13.05 11.99
CA LYS A 57 -35.48 -12.14 11.13
C LYS A 57 -35.57 -10.73 11.72
N GLN A 58 -34.55 -10.29 12.42
CA GLN A 58 -34.32 -8.87 12.63
C GLN A 58 -33.82 -8.28 11.30
N GLN A 59 -34.55 -7.32 10.78
CA GLN A 59 -34.10 -6.49 9.65
C GLN A 59 -32.83 -5.75 10.09
N PRO A 60 -31.77 -5.68 9.27
CA PRO A 60 -30.64 -4.81 9.56
C PRO A 60 -31.11 -3.37 9.46
N SER A 61 -31.12 -2.69 10.60
CA SER A 61 -31.42 -1.27 10.72
C SER A 61 -30.38 -0.45 9.98
N MET A 62 -30.86 0.56 9.26
CA MET A 62 -30.15 1.63 8.56
C MET A 62 -28.95 2.18 9.34
N LEU A 63 -27.74 1.74 8.95
CA LEU A 63 -26.48 2.39 9.29
C LEU A 63 -25.63 2.66 8.03
N ALA A 64 -26.26 2.66 6.85
CA ALA A 64 -25.58 2.70 5.55
C ALA A 64 -25.63 4.06 4.83
N SER A 65 -25.81 5.19 5.53
CA SER A 65 -25.97 6.46 4.80
C SER A 65 -25.08 7.64 5.25
N LYS A 66 -24.01 7.41 6.03
CA LYS A 66 -23.16 8.53 6.49
C LYS A 66 -21.72 8.54 5.94
N SER A 67 -21.25 7.53 5.20
CA SER A 67 -19.84 7.48 4.81
C SER A 67 -19.51 8.04 3.41
N SER A 68 -20.45 8.12 2.48
CA SER A 68 -20.18 8.67 1.15
C SER A 68 -20.07 10.20 1.13
N THR A 69 -20.81 10.87 2.01
CA THR A 69 -20.86 12.34 2.09
C THR A 69 -19.57 12.98 2.63
N THR A 70 -18.71 12.21 3.28
CA THR A 70 -17.51 12.75 3.95
C THR A 70 -16.32 12.90 3.01
N LEU A 71 -16.18 12.05 2.00
CA LEU A 71 -15.04 12.05 1.07
C LEU A 71 -15.13 13.17 0.02
N GLU A 72 -16.31 13.40 -0.57
CA GLU A 72 -16.56 14.50 -1.51
C GLU A 72 -16.36 15.89 -0.89
N LYS A 73 -16.32 15.97 0.44
CA LYS A 73 -16.09 17.21 1.16
C LYS A 73 -14.62 17.66 1.15
N PHE A 74 -13.68 16.74 1.05
CA PHE A 74 -12.25 17.02 1.24
C PHE A 74 -11.45 17.08 -0.06
N ILE A 75 -11.89 16.38 -1.12
CA ILE A 75 -11.21 16.40 -2.41
C ILE A 75 -12.21 16.77 -3.49
N LYS A 76 -12.10 18.00 -4.00
CA LYS A 76 -12.88 18.45 -5.15
C LYS A 76 -12.09 18.23 -6.42
N MET A 77 -12.58 17.31 -7.24
CA MET A 77 -12.03 17.12 -8.58
C MET A 77 -12.47 18.27 -9.51
N PRO A 78 -11.63 18.69 -10.46
CA PRO A 78 -12.04 19.63 -11.51
C PRO A 78 -13.26 19.14 -12.29
N ASP A 79 -14.12 20.05 -12.75
CA ASP A 79 -15.33 19.71 -13.52
C ASP A 79 -15.03 18.95 -14.84
N SER A 80 -13.81 19.09 -15.36
CA SER A 80 -13.31 18.37 -16.53
C SER A 80 -13.00 16.87 -16.23
N ALA A 81 -12.90 16.48 -14.95
CA ALA A 81 -12.65 15.10 -14.55
C ALA A 81 -13.94 14.26 -14.70
N LYS A 82 -13.99 13.46 -15.77
CA LYS A 82 -15.13 12.56 -16.05
C LYS A 82 -14.94 11.15 -15.56
N THR A 83 -13.72 10.82 -15.12
CA THR A 83 -13.34 9.49 -14.65
C THR A 83 -12.88 9.56 -13.19
N ALA A 84 -13.21 8.53 -12.42
CA ALA A 84 -12.70 8.37 -11.08
C ALA A 84 -11.23 7.94 -11.10
N TRP A 85 -10.51 8.14 -9.99
CA TRP A 85 -9.15 7.67 -9.81
C TRP A 85 -9.01 6.17 -9.99
N GLU A 86 -7.86 5.74 -10.48
CA GLU A 86 -7.41 4.34 -10.40
C GLU A 86 -6.14 4.25 -9.56
N VAL A 87 -6.08 3.21 -8.72
CA VAL A 87 -4.94 2.96 -7.84
C VAL A 87 -4.20 1.71 -8.30
N HIS A 88 -2.89 1.83 -8.48
CA HIS A 88 -2.00 0.75 -8.88
C HIS A 88 -0.96 0.50 -7.80
N LYS A 89 -0.80 -0.75 -7.36
CA LYS A 89 0.20 -1.09 -6.35
C LYS A 89 1.31 -1.93 -6.95
N PHE A 90 2.55 -1.53 -6.66
CA PHE A 90 3.76 -2.23 -7.10
C PHE A 90 4.55 -2.73 -5.89
N GLY A 91 4.95 -4.00 -5.94
CA GLY A 91 5.84 -4.60 -4.95
C GLY A 91 7.32 -4.32 -5.25
N GLY A 92 8.19 -4.56 -4.29
CA GLY A 92 9.63 -4.32 -4.45
C GLY A 92 10.26 -5.08 -5.62
N ALA A 93 9.78 -6.27 -5.95
CA ALA A 93 10.26 -7.03 -7.11
C ALA A 93 9.99 -6.32 -8.45
N SER A 94 8.95 -5.48 -8.52
CA SER A 94 8.66 -4.66 -9.71
C SER A 94 9.45 -3.36 -9.74
N LEU A 95 10.26 -3.08 -8.72
CA LEU A 95 11.03 -1.85 -8.51
C LEU A 95 12.49 -2.20 -8.11
N ALA A 96 13.04 -3.31 -8.63
CA ALA A 96 14.34 -3.80 -8.17
C ALA A 96 15.54 -3.10 -8.82
N ASP A 97 15.35 -2.47 -9.98
CA ASP A 97 16.39 -1.79 -10.76
C ASP A 97 15.79 -0.67 -11.65
N ALA A 98 16.66 0.07 -12.33
CA ALA A 98 16.27 1.20 -13.17
C ALA A 98 15.32 0.81 -14.31
N GLU A 99 15.53 -0.34 -14.95
CA GLU A 99 14.69 -0.78 -16.08
C GLU A 99 13.26 -1.14 -15.61
N LEU A 100 13.15 -1.72 -14.43
CA LEU A 100 11.84 -1.99 -13.81
C LEU A 100 11.14 -0.69 -13.39
N TYR A 101 11.86 0.31 -12.87
CA TYR A 101 11.29 1.63 -12.61
C TYR A 101 10.77 2.31 -13.89
N LYS A 102 11.51 2.22 -15.01
CA LYS A 102 11.05 2.71 -16.32
C LYS A 102 9.78 1.99 -16.76
N THR A 103 9.78 0.66 -16.67
CA THR A 103 8.62 -0.18 -17.02
C THR A 103 7.38 0.20 -16.22
N VAL A 104 7.53 0.39 -14.90
CA VAL A 104 6.43 0.82 -14.03
C VAL A 104 5.95 2.23 -14.38
N GLY A 105 6.86 3.17 -14.59
CA GLY A 105 6.51 4.53 -14.97
C GLY A 105 5.79 4.62 -16.32
N ASP A 106 6.29 3.91 -17.34
CA ASP A 106 5.65 3.87 -18.66
C ASP A 106 4.27 3.19 -18.61
N LEU A 107 4.12 2.14 -17.77
CA LEU A 107 2.84 1.50 -17.52
C LEU A 107 1.84 2.46 -16.87
N LEU A 108 2.25 3.22 -15.86
CA LEU A 108 1.39 4.23 -15.21
C LEU A 108 0.92 5.30 -16.20
N ILE A 109 1.82 5.76 -17.07
CA ILE A 109 1.48 6.71 -18.14
C ILE A 109 0.49 6.08 -19.13
N GLN A 110 0.65 4.80 -19.45
CA GLN A 110 -0.28 4.08 -20.32
C GLN A 110 -1.66 3.94 -19.66
N GLU A 111 -1.73 3.54 -18.40
CA GLU A 111 -2.99 3.41 -17.66
C GLU A 111 -3.69 4.76 -17.47
N SER A 112 -2.94 5.86 -17.27
CA SER A 112 -3.51 7.22 -17.16
C SER A 112 -4.17 7.71 -18.45
N LYS A 113 -3.81 7.16 -19.60
CA LYS A 113 -4.48 7.48 -20.88
C LYS A 113 -5.84 6.79 -21.03
N GLY A 114 -6.19 5.90 -20.08
CA GLY A 114 -7.43 5.15 -20.09
C GLY A 114 -7.50 4.11 -21.21
N ARG A 115 -8.48 3.22 -21.11
CA ARG A 115 -8.67 2.14 -22.10
C ARG A 115 -9.79 2.50 -23.09
N ASP A 116 -10.95 2.89 -22.56
CA ASP A 116 -12.16 3.12 -23.36
C ASP A 116 -12.89 4.42 -23.00
N SER A 117 -12.58 5.06 -21.89
CA SER A 117 -13.36 6.15 -21.30
C SER A 117 -12.67 7.51 -21.24
N GLY A 118 -11.47 7.63 -21.83
CA GLY A 118 -10.67 8.84 -21.76
C GLY A 118 -9.65 8.83 -20.62
N MET A 119 -9.05 9.99 -20.35
CA MET A 119 -7.97 10.14 -19.38
C MET A 119 -8.42 9.78 -17.95
N VAL A 120 -7.55 9.07 -17.22
CA VAL A 120 -7.82 8.55 -15.87
C VAL A 120 -6.77 9.05 -14.90
N PRO A 121 -7.12 9.84 -13.86
CA PRO A 121 -6.18 10.21 -12.82
C PRO A 121 -5.70 8.95 -12.09
N THR A 122 -4.38 8.81 -12.00
CA THR A 122 -3.75 7.55 -11.61
C THR A 122 -2.89 7.73 -10.35
N MET A 123 -3.00 6.83 -9.40
CA MET A 123 -2.19 6.81 -8.19
C MET A 123 -1.40 5.50 -8.09
N ALA A 124 -0.09 5.60 -7.89
CA ALA A 124 0.79 4.46 -7.70
C ALA A 124 1.19 4.32 -6.23
N ILE A 125 0.90 3.20 -5.60
CA ILE A 125 1.39 2.85 -4.28
C ILE A 125 2.61 1.96 -4.45
N VAL A 126 3.77 2.42 -3.98
CA VAL A 126 5.04 1.76 -4.18
C VAL A 126 5.60 1.20 -2.87
N SER A 127 6.18 0.01 -2.95
CA SER A 127 7.01 -0.55 -1.89
C SER A 127 8.46 -0.07 -2.04
N ALA A 128 9.30 -0.36 -1.07
CA ALA A 128 10.75 -0.19 -1.18
C ALA A 128 11.30 -0.90 -2.42
N MET A 129 12.43 -0.43 -2.95
CA MET A 129 13.20 -1.12 -3.99
C MET A 129 13.48 -2.56 -3.56
N GLY A 130 13.42 -3.51 -4.49
CA GLY A 130 13.65 -4.93 -4.21
C GLY A 130 14.94 -5.18 -3.42
N GLY A 131 14.85 -5.79 -2.23
CA GLY A 131 15.95 -6.05 -1.31
C GLY A 131 16.40 -4.84 -0.47
N MET A 132 15.81 -3.66 -0.63
CA MET A 132 16.19 -2.47 0.16
C MET A 132 15.79 -2.62 1.63
N THR A 133 14.65 -3.20 1.91
CA THR A 133 14.19 -3.46 3.28
C THR A 133 15.19 -4.35 4.04
N ASP A 134 15.71 -5.40 3.38
CA ASP A 134 16.70 -6.29 3.99
C ASP A 134 18.03 -5.57 4.25
N LEU A 135 18.47 -4.68 3.33
CA LEU A 135 19.66 -3.85 3.53
C LEU A 135 19.49 -2.95 4.76
N LEU A 136 18.34 -2.28 4.90
CA LEU A 136 18.07 -1.39 6.03
C LEU A 136 17.92 -2.15 7.36
N ILE A 137 17.34 -3.35 7.35
CA ILE A 137 17.36 -4.25 8.52
C ILE A 137 18.81 -4.58 8.89
N GLY A 138 19.64 -4.94 7.90
CA GLY A 138 21.07 -5.21 8.12
C GLY A 138 21.83 -4.03 8.73
N VAL A 139 21.48 -2.79 8.41
CA VAL A 139 22.05 -1.60 9.06
C VAL A 139 21.76 -1.58 10.55
N VAL A 140 20.51 -1.85 10.93
CA VAL A 140 20.09 -1.88 12.36
C VAL A 140 20.78 -3.03 13.10
N ASP A 141 20.80 -4.21 12.52
CA ASP A 141 21.40 -5.40 13.14
C ASP A 141 22.91 -5.22 13.33
N ASN A 142 23.61 -4.71 12.31
CA ASN A 142 25.04 -4.42 12.40
C ASN A 142 25.36 -3.39 13.49
N ALA A 143 24.51 -2.37 13.65
CA ALA A 143 24.76 -1.31 14.64
C ALA A 143 24.80 -1.83 16.08
N LEU A 144 24.11 -2.90 16.41
CA LEU A 144 24.16 -3.52 17.73
C LEU A 144 25.54 -4.12 18.04
N HIS A 145 26.28 -4.52 17.03
CA HIS A 145 27.58 -5.15 17.13
C HIS A 145 28.73 -4.19 16.81
N ASN A 146 28.68 -3.55 15.65
CA ASN A 146 29.73 -2.67 15.17
C ASN A 146 29.14 -1.52 14.33
N MET A 147 29.41 -0.27 14.75
CA MET A 147 28.93 0.91 14.03
C MET A 147 29.57 1.08 12.66
N GLU A 148 30.85 0.70 12.50
CA GLU A 148 31.52 0.80 11.20
C GLU A 148 30.86 -0.11 10.15
N ASP A 149 30.43 -1.31 10.56
CA ASP A 149 29.73 -2.22 9.68
C ASP A 149 28.30 -1.70 9.36
N ALA A 150 27.63 -1.05 10.30
CA ALA A 150 26.36 -0.38 10.06
C ALA A 150 26.51 0.79 9.08
N GLU A 151 27.53 1.62 9.22
CA GLU A 151 27.83 2.75 8.33
C GLU A 151 28.11 2.23 6.90
N LYS A 152 28.92 1.18 6.75
CA LYS A 152 29.16 0.55 5.46
C LYS A 152 27.90 -0.05 4.82
N ALA A 153 27.06 -0.73 5.62
CA ALA A 153 25.83 -1.31 5.15
C ALA A 153 24.84 -0.21 4.67
N LEU A 154 24.77 0.91 5.40
CA LEU A 154 23.94 2.03 5.00
C LEU A 154 24.44 2.69 3.71
N GLU A 155 25.75 2.87 3.56
CA GLU A 155 26.32 3.44 2.32
C GLU A 155 26.00 2.55 1.11
N VAL A 156 26.06 1.22 1.25
CA VAL A 156 25.63 0.27 0.21
C VAL A 156 24.16 0.46 -0.16
N ALA A 157 23.28 0.66 0.83
CA ALA A 157 21.86 0.90 0.58
C ALA A 157 21.62 2.23 -0.15
N ILE A 158 22.28 3.31 0.31
CA ILE A 158 22.21 4.65 -0.29
C ILE A 158 22.74 4.61 -1.73
N ASP A 159 23.95 4.09 -1.93
CA ASP A 159 24.57 4.06 -3.25
C ASP A 159 23.77 3.25 -4.26
N ARG A 160 23.14 2.15 -3.84
CA ARG A 160 22.25 1.38 -4.69
C ARG A 160 21.04 2.20 -5.12
N GLN A 161 20.38 2.92 -4.19
CA GLN A 161 19.23 3.77 -4.51
C GLN A 161 19.62 4.93 -5.42
N VAL A 162 20.71 5.64 -5.08
CA VAL A 162 21.21 6.80 -5.81
C VAL A 162 21.70 6.39 -7.22
N SER A 163 22.40 5.28 -7.33
CA SER A 163 22.84 4.75 -8.63
C SER A 163 21.64 4.45 -9.55
N THR A 164 20.58 3.87 -9.00
CA THR A 164 19.33 3.64 -9.74
C THR A 164 18.67 4.96 -10.14
N LEU A 165 18.56 5.91 -9.21
CA LEU A 165 17.98 7.23 -9.45
C LEU A 165 18.70 7.96 -10.61
N LYS A 166 20.02 7.98 -10.62
CA LYS A 166 20.84 8.64 -11.65
C LYS A 166 20.72 8.03 -13.05
N GLN A 167 20.24 6.79 -13.16
CA GLN A 167 19.96 6.14 -14.44
C GLN A 167 18.58 6.52 -15.02
N LEU A 168 17.73 7.20 -14.22
CA LEU A 168 16.33 7.46 -14.55
C LEU A 168 16.05 8.90 -14.95
N ALA A 169 16.83 9.85 -14.46
CA ALA A 169 16.59 11.27 -14.68
C ALA A 169 17.91 12.06 -14.72
N PRO A 170 17.91 13.26 -15.31
CA PRO A 170 19.08 14.12 -15.38
C PRO A 170 19.40 14.77 -14.01
N PRO A 171 20.62 15.32 -13.84
CA PRO A 171 21.12 15.87 -12.57
C PRO A 171 20.18 16.90 -11.92
N GLU A 172 19.52 17.73 -12.71
CA GLU A 172 18.62 18.78 -12.23
C GLU A 172 17.47 18.22 -11.38
N ILE A 173 17.05 16.98 -11.70
CA ILE A 173 16.00 16.26 -10.96
C ILE A 173 16.62 15.39 -9.87
N THR A 174 17.76 14.74 -10.14
CA THR A 174 18.33 13.74 -9.23
C THR A 174 19.12 14.32 -8.08
N ASP A 175 19.85 15.44 -8.26
CA ASP A 175 20.72 16.00 -7.23
C ASP A 175 19.99 16.40 -5.93
N PRO A 176 18.82 17.09 -6.00
CA PRO A 176 18.08 17.39 -4.78
C PRO A 176 17.55 16.13 -4.08
N ILE A 177 17.18 15.09 -4.84
CA ILE A 177 16.70 13.81 -4.29
C ILE A 177 17.86 13.04 -3.65
N GLU A 178 19.02 12.95 -4.30
CA GLU A 178 20.23 12.37 -3.71
C GLU A 178 20.59 13.04 -2.40
N LYS A 179 20.56 14.38 -2.36
CA LYS A 179 20.83 15.14 -1.13
C LYS A 179 19.86 14.76 -0.01
N ASN A 180 18.57 14.58 -0.32
CA ASN A 180 17.58 14.14 0.65
C ASN A 180 17.88 12.72 1.15
N ILE A 181 18.12 11.76 0.24
CA ILE A 181 18.47 10.38 0.59
C ILE A 181 19.70 10.32 1.51
N ARG A 182 20.75 11.11 1.20
CA ARG A 182 21.96 11.17 2.05
C ARG A 182 21.70 11.85 3.41
N ASN A 183 20.77 12.78 3.49
CA ASN A 183 20.37 13.38 4.77
C ASN A 183 19.54 12.37 5.60
N ASP A 184 18.61 11.67 4.98
CA ASP A 184 17.89 10.55 5.63
C ASP A 184 18.88 9.51 6.17
N GLY A 185 19.96 9.22 5.43
CA GLY A 185 21.05 8.37 5.90
C GLY A 185 21.71 8.84 7.19
N LYS A 186 21.92 10.17 7.35
CA LYS A 186 22.44 10.73 8.61
C LYS A 186 21.46 10.54 9.75
N ASP A 187 20.16 10.70 9.49
CA ASP A 187 19.12 10.50 10.48
C ASP A 187 19.03 9.03 10.90
N ILE A 188 19.13 8.11 9.95
CA ILE A 188 19.23 6.67 10.23
C ILE A 188 20.45 6.38 11.13
N LEU A 189 21.63 6.93 10.83
CA LEU A 189 22.82 6.74 11.67
C LEU A 189 22.62 7.27 13.10
N ASN A 190 21.93 8.39 13.27
CA ASN A 190 21.62 8.92 14.60
C ASN A 190 20.70 7.98 15.38
N VAL A 191 19.69 7.41 14.72
CA VAL A 191 18.79 6.42 15.32
C VAL A 191 19.58 5.18 15.73
N VAL A 192 20.37 4.57 14.85
CA VAL A 192 21.07 3.30 15.16
C VAL A 192 22.18 3.49 16.20
N ARG A 193 22.83 4.67 16.28
CA ARG A 193 23.73 5.01 17.37
C ARG A 193 23.02 5.00 18.74
N SER A 194 21.78 5.52 18.77
CA SER A 194 20.96 5.49 19.99
C SER A 194 20.56 4.05 20.37
N LEU A 195 20.20 3.22 19.39
CA LEU A 195 19.87 1.80 19.60
C LEU A 195 21.04 1.02 20.18
N ARG A 196 22.26 1.29 19.72
CA ARG A 196 23.47 0.67 20.27
C ARG A 196 23.68 1.00 21.75
N LEU A 197 23.38 2.23 22.18
CA LEU A 197 23.50 2.65 23.59
C LEU A 197 22.51 1.90 24.48
N ILE A 198 21.25 1.76 24.03
CA ILE A 198 20.20 1.07 24.80
C ILE A 198 20.25 -0.45 24.63
N ARG A 199 21.06 -0.97 23.70
CA ARG A 199 21.26 -2.41 23.39
C ARG A 199 19.96 -3.18 23.11
N THR A 200 18.98 -2.50 22.56
CA THR A 200 17.70 -3.11 22.16
C THR A 200 17.18 -2.39 20.92
N VAL A 201 16.36 -3.07 20.13
CA VAL A 201 15.70 -2.50 18.94
C VAL A 201 14.19 -2.55 19.17
N PRO A 202 13.57 -1.48 19.66
CA PRO A 202 12.12 -1.37 19.68
C PRO A 202 11.56 -1.48 18.25
N SER A 203 10.41 -2.11 18.08
CA SER A 203 9.78 -2.30 16.75
C SER A 203 9.59 -0.97 16.01
N VAL A 204 9.23 0.09 16.72
CA VAL A 204 9.05 1.44 16.15
C VAL A 204 10.33 1.98 15.48
N ASN A 205 11.50 1.70 16.04
CA ASN A 205 12.76 2.14 15.45
C ASN A 205 13.12 1.33 14.18
N MET A 206 12.86 0.01 14.20
CA MET A 206 13.01 -0.83 13.01
C MET A 206 12.06 -0.36 11.90
N GLU A 207 10.82 -0.05 12.24
CA GLU A 207 9.81 0.46 11.30
C GLU A 207 10.20 1.83 10.73
N LEU A 208 10.73 2.72 11.57
CA LEU A 208 11.23 4.02 11.14
C LEU A 208 12.35 3.86 10.10
N VAL A 209 13.35 3.04 10.40
CA VAL A 209 14.51 2.85 9.51
C VAL A 209 14.09 2.15 8.21
N THR A 210 13.34 1.07 8.29
CA THR A 210 12.90 0.34 7.09
C THR A 210 11.96 1.17 6.21
N GLY A 211 11.14 2.04 6.81
CA GLY A 211 10.22 2.93 6.10
C GLY A 211 10.89 3.92 5.15
N PHE A 212 12.18 4.23 5.32
CA PHE A 212 12.91 5.07 4.37
C PHE A 212 13.04 4.41 2.99
N GLY A 213 13.03 3.09 2.93
CA GLY A 213 13.05 2.38 1.65
C GLY A 213 11.87 2.74 0.74
N GLU A 214 10.67 2.88 1.30
CA GLU A 214 9.48 3.30 0.56
C GLU A 214 9.57 4.77 0.14
N VAL A 215 10.09 5.63 1.00
CA VAL A 215 10.28 7.07 0.70
C VAL A 215 11.24 7.24 -0.47
N TRP A 216 12.38 6.59 -0.43
CA TRP A 216 13.38 6.64 -1.50
C TRP A 216 12.83 6.07 -2.81
N SER A 217 12.09 4.97 -2.72
CA SER A 217 11.45 4.35 -3.89
C SER A 217 10.43 5.28 -4.55
N ALA A 218 9.56 5.93 -3.77
CA ALA A 218 8.56 6.86 -4.28
C ALA A 218 9.21 8.08 -4.97
N GLN A 219 10.23 8.67 -4.35
CA GLN A 219 10.98 9.77 -4.95
C GLN A 219 11.67 9.35 -6.27
N THR A 220 12.24 8.15 -6.31
CA THR A 220 12.92 7.61 -7.49
C THR A 220 11.96 7.39 -8.65
N LEU A 221 10.77 6.80 -8.42
CA LEU A 221 9.76 6.64 -9.46
C LEU A 221 9.24 8.00 -9.95
N ASN A 222 8.99 8.92 -9.01
CA ASN A 222 8.53 10.27 -9.37
C ASN A 222 9.59 11.03 -10.18
N ALA A 223 10.89 10.84 -9.91
CA ALA A 223 11.97 11.43 -10.69
C ALA A 223 11.91 10.98 -12.16
N TYR A 224 11.66 9.70 -12.40
CA TYR A 224 11.45 9.20 -13.75
C TYR A 224 10.22 9.82 -14.42
N LEU A 225 9.09 9.89 -13.72
CA LEU A 225 7.86 10.49 -14.25
C LEU A 225 8.04 11.98 -14.58
N GLN A 226 8.88 12.72 -13.84
CA GLN A 226 9.21 14.12 -14.16
C GLN A 226 9.96 14.28 -15.49
N THR A 227 10.61 13.23 -15.99
CA THR A 227 11.22 13.26 -17.33
C THR A 227 10.22 13.05 -18.46
N LYS A 228 8.96 12.78 -18.13
CA LYS A 228 7.88 12.52 -19.09
C LYS A 228 6.93 13.69 -19.14
N ASP A 229 6.23 13.81 -20.25
CA ASP A 229 5.23 14.86 -20.43
C ASP A 229 3.89 14.48 -19.74
N VAL A 230 3.93 14.33 -18.41
CA VAL A 230 2.76 14.06 -17.58
C VAL A 230 2.84 14.86 -16.28
N PRO A 231 1.72 15.44 -15.81
CA PRO A 231 1.67 16.07 -14.51
C PRO A 231 1.93 15.02 -13.42
N THR A 232 2.93 15.23 -12.57
CA THR A 232 3.29 14.25 -11.54
C THR A 232 3.61 14.86 -10.20
N ALA A 233 3.31 14.12 -9.14
CA ALA A 233 3.70 14.42 -7.77
C ALA A 233 4.01 13.13 -7.02
N TRP A 234 4.74 13.26 -5.91
CA TRP A 234 4.85 12.19 -4.95
C TRP A 234 4.35 12.64 -3.57
N LEU A 235 3.85 11.68 -2.81
CA LEU A 235 3.31 11.87 -1.47
C LEU A 235 3.95 10.90 -0.49
N ASP A 236 4.57 11.42 0.56
CA ASP A 236 4.92 10.64 1.73
C ASP A 236 3.65 10.36 2.54
N ALA A 237 3.24 9.11 2.61
CA ALA A 237 2.01 8.72 3.30
C ALA A 237 2.02 9.14 4.78
N ARG A 238 3.18 9.28 5.42
CA ARG A 238 3.30 9.76 6.80
C ARG A 238 2.77 11.19 6.99
N LYS A 239 2.64 11.97 5.93
CA LYS A 239 2.04 13.32 5.99
C LYS A 239 0.52 13.28 6.12
N VAL A 240 -0.13 12.25 5.58
CA VAL A 240 -1.59 12.19 5.48
C VAL A 240 -2.22 10.99 6.19
N LEU A 241 -1.60 9.83 6.15
CA LEU A 241 -2.15 8.59 6.71
C LEU A 241 -1.89 8.51 8.21
N VAL A 242 -2.92 8.80 8.97
CA VAL A 242 -2.91 8.71 10.44
C VAL A 242 -3.58 7.42 10.88
N VAL A 243 -2.94 6.71 11.79
CA VAL A 243 -3.41 5.43 12.32
C VAL A 243 -3.46 5.45 13.85
N GLU A 244 -4.28 4.57 14.42
CA GLU A 244 -4.33 4.37 15.85
C GLU A 244 -2.96 3.91 16.39
N SER A 245 -2.55 4.45 17.55
CA SER A 245 -1.38 3.95 18.27
C SER A 245 -1.66 2.54 18.76
N SER A 246 -0.94 1.53 18.26
CA SER A 246 -1.01 0.21 18.87
C SER A 246 -0.35 0.28 20.24
N LEU A 247 -1.11 -0.01 21.29
CA LEU A 247 -0.61 -0.15 22.67
C LEU A 247 0.18 -1.47 22.84
N GLU A 248 1.04 -1.82 21.91
CA GLU A 248 1.99 -2.93 22.06
C GLU A 248 3.08 -2.52 23.04
N GLY A 249 2.80 -2.69 24.32
CA GLY A 249 3.75 -2.41 25.41
C GLY A 249 3.15 -2.45 26.80
N LEU A 250 1.85 -2.39 26.95
CA LEU A 250 1.13 -2.50 28.21
C LEU A 250 0.31 -3.80 28.25
N GLY A 251 1.01 -4.93 28.42
CA GLY A 251 0.62 -6.12 29.18
C GLY A 251 -0.80 -6.66 29.10
N GLU A 252 -1.58 -6.53 28.04
CA GLU A 252 -2.78 -7.33 27.85
C GLU A 252 -2.52 -8.51 26.91
N LYS A 253 -2.20 -9.65 27.53
CA LYS A 253 -2.31 -10.98 26.90
C LYS A 253 -3.79 -11.26 26.66
N GLY A 254 -4.25 -11.05 25.47
CA GLY A 254 -5.62 -11.46 25.16
C GLY A 254 -6.17 -10.85 23.89
N SER A 255 -5.66 -11.20 22.77
CA SER A 255 -6.30 -11.51 21.51
C SER A 255 -5.20 -11.65 20.45
N ALA A 256 -5.03 -12.86 19.94
CA ALA A 256 -4.30 -13.08 18.68
C ALA A 256 -5.15 -12.53 17.53
N SER A 257 -5.45 -11.23 17.58
CA SER A 257 -5.91 -10.52 16.39
C SER A 257 -4.68 -10.39 15.51
N THR A 258 -4.79 -10.81 14.28
CA THR A 258 -3.95 -10.44 13.15
C THR A 258 -4.05 -8.92 13.00
N GLY A 259 -3.44 -8.18 13.96
CA GLY A 259 -3.68 -6.78 14.21
C GLY A 259 -3.22 -5.91 13.05
N GLY A 260 -4.14 -5.63 12.16
CA GLY A 260 -4.01 -4.51 11.25
C GLY A 260 -4.18 -3.21 12.04
N VAL A 261 -3.33 -2.25 11.78
CA VAL A 261 -3.42 -0.92 12.34
C VAL A 261 -4.60 -0.19 11.67
N ALA A 262 -5.55 0.34 12.47
CA ALA A 262 -6.74 0.98 11.92
C ALA A 262 -6.46 2.44 11.53
N PRO A 263 -6.82 2.89 10.29
CA PRO A 263 -6.74 4.29 9.91
C PRO A 263 -7.75 5.15 10.68
N LEU A 264 -7.31 6.30 11.14
CA LEU A 264 -8.17 7.37 11.66
C LEU A 264 -8.73 8.16 10.47
N TRP A 265 -9.89 7.72 9.98
CA TRP A 265 -10.43 8.15 8.69
C TRP A 265 -10.68 9.65 8.59
N ASP A 266 -11.22 10.28 9.63
CA ASP A 266 -11.55 11.70 9.61
C ASP A 266 -10.29 12.57 9.52
N GLU A 267 -9.28 12.28 10.34
CA GLU A 267 -8.00 12.97 10.31
C GLU A 267 -7.23 12.71 9.02
N THR A 268 -7.19 11.46 8.57
CA THR A 268 -6.54 11.07 7.31
C THR A 268 -7.20 11.75 6.10
N SER A 269 -8.53 11.78 6.05
CA SER A 269 -9.27 12.43 4.97
C SER A 269 -9.04 13.94 4.95
N LYS A 270 -9.01 14.58 6.13
CA LYS A 270 -8.71 15.99 6.24
C LYS A 270 -7.30 16.29 5.72
N ARG A 271 -6.28 15.58 6.20
CA ARG A 271 -4.89 15.79 5.75
C ARG A 271 -4.71 15.53 4.26
N MET A 272 -5.44 14.54 3.72
CA MET A 272 -5.44 14.29 2.27
C MET A 272 -6.05 15.45 1.49
N GLY A 273 -7.14 16.04 2.01
CA GLY A 273 -7.73 17.27 1.45
C GLY A 273 -6.78 18.45 1.51
N ASP A 274 -6.14 18.67 2.65
CA ASP A 274 -5.15 19.74 2.84
C ASP A 274 -3.98 19.60 1.84
N TRP A 275 -3.46 18.37 1.66
CA TRP A 275 -2.43 18.08 0.65
C TRP A 275 -2.90 18.35 -0.78
N TRP A 276 -4.15 17.98 -1.09
CA TRP A 276 -4.73 18.24 -2.39
C TRP A 276 -4.86 19.76 -2.66
N ASP A 277 -5.34 20.52 -1.67
CA ASP A 277 -5.60 21.95 -1.80
C ASP A 277 -4.32 22.81 -1.70
N THR A 278 -3.19 22.25 -1.24
CA THR A 278 -1.90 22.92 -1.16
C THR A 278 -0.94 22.40 -2.24
N ASP A 279 -0.33 21.22 -2.02
CA ASP A 279 0.73 20.68 -2.86
C ASP A 279 0.26 20.41 -4.30
N CYS A 280 -0.93 19.84 -4.48
CA CYS A 280 -1.46 19.55 -5.82
C CYS A 280 -1.90 20.82 -6.56
N LYS A 281 -2.44 21.79 -5.84
CA LYS A 281 -2.78 23.08 -6.41
C LYS A 281 -1.53 23.85 -6.84
N GLU A 282 -0.48 23.88 -6.03
CA GLU A 282 0.81 24.47 -6.39
C GLU A 282 1.41 23.86 -7.66
N LYS A 283 1.19 22.57 -7.86
CA LYS A 283 1.58 21.83 -9.08
C LYS A 283 0.64 22.02 -10.26
N GLY A 284 -0.39 22.83 -10.11
CA GLY A 284 -1.35 23.15 -11.17
C GLY A 284 -2.36 22.02 -11.45
N PHE A 285 -2.50 21.00 -10.56
CA PHE A 285 -3.43 19.90 -10.82
C PHE A 285 -4.89 20.33 -10.87
N HIS A 286 -5.24 21.42 -10.17
CA HIS A 286 -6.59 21.98 -10.17
C HIS A 286 -6.97 22.66 -11.50
N ASP A 287 -5.98 23.11 -12.27
CA ASP A 287 -6.16 23.85 -13.51
C ASP A 287 -6.01 22.95 -14.75
N LEU A 288 -5.77 21.65 -14.58
CA LEU A 288 -5.64 20.71 -15.68
C LEU A 288 -6.97 20.48 -16.40
N ASP A 289 -6.91 20.38 -17.72
CA ASP A 289 -7.99 19.84 -18.53
C ASP A 289 -7.95 18.31 -18.49
N TYR A 290 -8.70 17.72 -17.58
CA TYR A 290 -8.77 16.27 -17.37
C TYR A 290 -9.31 15.48 -18.58
N SER A 291 -9.80 16.15 -19.60
CA SER A 291 -10.13 15.50 -20.86
C SER A 291 -8.91 15.23 -21.75
N LYS A 292 -7.79 15.91 -21.48
CA LYS A 292 -6.55 15.85 -22.28
C LYS A 292 -5.37 15.26 -21.51
N THR A 293 -5.28 15.54 -20.21
CA THR A 293 -4.20 15.05 -19.35
C THR A 293 -4.67 14.88 -17.93
N THR A 294 -4.13 13.92 -17.21
CA THR A 294 -4.45 13.64 -15.81
C THR A 294 -3.19 13.44 -14.99
N PRO A 295 -3.22 13.72 -13.69
CA PRO A 295 -2.05 13.54 -12.85
C PRO A 295 -1.75 12.06 -12.62
N VAL A 296 -0.44 11.76 -12.50
CA VAL A 296 0.09 10.51 -11.99
C VAL A 296 0.76 10.80 -10.65
N VAL A 297 0.17 10.32 -9.57
CA VAL A 297 0.65 10.54 -8.20
C VAL A 297 1.33 9.28 -7.65
N VAL A 298 2.56 9.41 -7.16
CA VAL A 298 3.28 8.31 -6.51
C VAL A 298 3.18 8.46 -5.00
N VAL A 299 2.74 7.42 -4.30
CA VAL A 299 2.56 7.42 -2.85
C VAL A 299 3.40 6.32 -2.22
N THR A 300 4.05 6.61 -1.11
CA THR A 300 4.74 5.60 -0.32
C THR A 300 3.73 4.58 0.23
N GLY A 301 3.97 3.31 -0.02
CA GLY A 301 3.24 2.24 0.65
C GLY A 301 3.77 1.99 2.07
N PHE A 302 3.12 1.13 2.82
CA PHE A 302 3.59 0.59 4.10
C PHE A 302 3.66 1.58 5.28
N VAL A 303 4.16 2.80 5.06
CA VAL A 303 4.41 3.79 6.12
C VAL A 303 3.16 4.60 6.47
N ALA A 304 3.08 5.01 7.74
CA ALA A 304 2.02 5.83 8.31
C ALA A 304 2.56 6.66 9.47
N ILE A 305 1.71 7.45 10.09
CA ILE A 305 2.00 8.17 11.34
C ILE A 305 0.89 7.89 12.36
N THR A 306 1.23 7.83 13.64
CA THR A 306 0.22 7.75 14.69
C THR A 306 -0.41 9.11 14.94
N GLU A 307 -1.53 9.14 15.69
CA GLU A 307 -2.15 10.38 16.15
C GLU A 307 -1.21 11.28 16.97
N ASN A 308 -0.19 10.68 17.61
CA ASN A 308 0.81 11.39 18.39
C ASN A 308 2.03 11.85 17.57
N GLY A 309 1.98 11.68 16.25
CA GLY A 309 3.06 12.10 15.35
C GLY A 309 4.24 11.14 15.29
N VAL A 310 4.13 9.92 15.81
CA VAL A 310 5.19 8.90 15.76
C VAL A 310 5.12 8.15 14.44
N PRO A 311 6.22 8.11 13.64
CA PRO A 311 6.29 7.30 12.44
C PRO A 311 6.07 5.81 12.76
N THR A 312 5.28 5.14 11.96
CA THR A 312 4.94 3.72 12.09
C THR A 312 4.67 3.09 10.74
N THR A 313 4.27 1.83 10.73
CA THR A 313 3.96 1.08 9.51
C THR A 313 2.62 0.37 9.62
N LEU A 314 2.07 -0.01 8.47
CA LEU A 314 0.84 -0.81 8.39
C LEU A 314 1.08 -2.30 8.60
N LYS A 315 2.25 -2.68 9.11
CA LYS A 315 2.65 -4.05 9.41
C LYS A 315 2.66 -4.94 8.14
N ARG A 316 2.44 -6.25 8.33
CA ARG A 316 2.50 -7.23 7.25
C ARG A 316 1.53 -6.88 6.11
N SER A 317 2.00 -6.99 4.87
CA SER A 317 1.26 -6.59 3.65
C SER A 317 0.84 -5.11 3.62
N GLY A 318 1.57 -4.25 4.35
CA GLY A 318 1.20 -2.87 4.55
C GLY A 318 1.04 -2.06 3.26
N SER A 319 1.88 -2.29 2.23
CA SER A 319 1.72 -1.58 0.95
C SER A 319 0.45 -2.01 0.18
N ASP A 320 0.00 -3.27 0.31
CA ASP A 320 -1.27 -3.71 -0.26
C ASP A 320 -2.43 -3.05 0.48
N PHE A 321 -2.30 -2.92 1.81
CA PHE A 321 -3.27 -2.21 2.63
C PHE A 321 -3.27 -0.70 2.33
N SER A 322 -2.11 -0.06 2.15
CA SER A 322 -2.03 1.33 1.68
C SER A 322 -2.85 1.53 0.40
N ALA A 323 -2.74 0.61 -0.57
CA ALA A 323 -3.47 0.73 -1.83
C ALA A 323 -5.00 0.77 -1.61
N THR A 324 -5.53 -0.03 -0.71
CA THR A 324 -6.98 -0.02 -0.41
C THR A 324 -7.40 1.22 0.39
N ILE A 325 -6.56 1.71 1.30
CA ILE A 325 -6.80 2.95 2.05
C ILE A 325 -6.85 4.15 1.09
N PHE A 326 -5.83 4.32 0.25
CA PHE A 326 -5.78 5.43 -0.69
C PHE A 326 -6.85 5.32 -1.78
N ALA A 327 -7.22 4.11 -2.20
CA ALA A 327 -8.35 3.92 -3.10
C ALA A 327 -9.67 4.41 -2.49
N ARG A 328 -9.89 4.13 -1.21
CA ARG A 328 -11.05 4.67 -0.48
C ARG A 328 -10.99 6.19 -0.35
N LEU A 329 -9.83 6.76 0.01
CA LEU A 329 -9.64 8.21 0.16
C LEU A 329 -9.89 8.98 -1.15
N MET A 330 -9.51 8.39 -2.28
CA MET A 330 -9.66 8.99 -3.62
C MET A 330 -10.98 8.60 -4.30
N ALA A 331 -11.86 7.86 -3.65
CA ALA A 331 -13.06 7.28 -4.26
C ALA A 331 -12.73 6.58 -5.60
N ALA A 332 -11.64 5.82 -5.62
CA ALA A 332 -11.13 5.18 -6.83
C ALA A 332 -12.11 4.13 -7.36
N SER A 333 -12.27 4.08 -8.68
CA SER A 333 -13.11 3.07 -9.35
C SER A 333 -12.46 1.70 -9.41
N ARG A 334 -11.10 1.64 -9.30
CA ARG A 334 -10.34 0.41 -9.47
C ARG A 334 -9.08 0.40 -8.62
N VAL A 335 -8.73 -0.78 -8.09
CA VAL A 335 -7.41 -1.09 -7.52
C VAL A 335 -6.77 -2.21 -8.32
N THR A 336 -5.55 -1.99 -8.83
CA THR A 336 -4.79 -3.02 -9.55
C THR A 336 -3.54 -3.37 -8.73
N MET A 337 -3.44 -4.64 -8.34
CA MET A 337 -2.26 -5.18 -7.64
C MET A 337 -1.34 -5.86 -8.64
N TRP A 338 -0.19 -5.23 -8.92
CA TRP A 338 0.82 -5.80 -9.81
C TRP A 338 1.69 -6.78 -9.02
N LYS A 339 1.67 -8.03 -9.41
CA LYS A 339 2.38 -9.13 -8.74
C LYS A 339 3.16 -9.94 -9.78
N ASN A 340 4.27 -10.51 -9.35
CA ASN A 340 5.10 -11.44 -10.13
C ASN A 340 4.63 -12.91 -9.98
N THR A 341 3.35 -13.13 -9.72
CA THR A 341 2.71 -14.44 -9.59
C THR A 341 1.58 -14.58 -10.59
N ASP A 342 1.25 -15.83 -10.99
CA ASP A 342 0.24 -16.09 -12.01
C ASP A 342 -1.20 -15.92 -11.52
N GLY A 343 -1.40 -15.67 -10.23
CA GLY A 343 -2.74 -15.43 -9.68
C GLY A 343 -2.81 -15.35 -8.17
N VAL A 344 -4.04 -15.39 -7.70
CA VAL A 344 -4.36 -15.61 -6.29
C VAL A 344 -4.47 -17.12 -6.09
N TYR A 345 -3.60 -17.67 -5.28
CA TYR A 345 -3.59 -19.08 -4.92
C TYR A 345 -4.34 -19.31 -3.61
N THR A 346 -4.94 -20.48 -3.47
CA THR A 346 -5.58 -20.92 -2.23
C THR A 346 -4.56 -21.31 -1.17
N ALA A 347 -3.33 -21.64 -1.60
CA ALA A 347 -2.19 -21.94 -0.74
C ALA A 347 -0.88 -21.50 -1.43
N ASP A 348 0.23 -21.47 -0.70
CA ASP A 348 1.55 -21.22 -1.27
C ASP A 348 1.94 -22.41 -2.20
N PRO A 349 2.09 -22.19 -3.52
CA PRO A 349 2.38 -23.27 -4.47
C PRO A 349 3.75 -23.93 -4.23
N ARG A 350 4.65 -23.28 -3.49
CA ARG A 350 5.94 -23.87 -3.08
C ARG A 350 5.79 -24.87 -1.93
N ARG A 351 4.70 -24.78 -1.17
CA ARG A 351 4.40 -25.64 0.00
C ARG A 351 3.35 -26.69 -0.33
N VAL A 352 2.48 -26.39 -1.27
CA VAL A 352 1.41 -27.29 -1.75
C VAL A 352 1.52 -27.30 -3.26
N PRO A 353 2.43 -28.14 -3.83
CA PRO A 353 2.48 -28.34 -5.28
C PRO A 353 1.19 -29.02 -5.76
N GLU A 354 0.73 -28.65 -6.96
CA GLU A 354 -0.44 -29.25 -7.62
C GLU A 354 -0.22 -30.73 -7.95
#